data_a1c7dd7ebae8484c89b37408ecb3e5e4
#
_entry.id   a1c7dd7ebae8484c89b37408ecb3e5e4
#
_cell.length_a   1.000
_cell.length_b   1.000
_cell.length_c   1.000
_cell.angle_alpha   90.00
_cell.angle_beta   90.00
_cell.angle_gamma   90.00
#
_symmetry.space_group_name_H-M   'P 1'
#
loop_
_entity.id
_entity.type
_entity.pdbx_description
1 polymer ?
#
loop_
_entity_poly.entity_id
_entity_poly.type
_entity_poly.pdbx_seq_one_letter_code
_entity_poly.pdbx_strand_id
1 'polypeptide(L)'
;MTAPDWLTARNGGLVNGLSEKTVLVTLNGHPQWRLDALPAKGQFTCAVLQTNNGTRLDAGKEYPTREAALAGGLEELRAKLGW
;
A
#
# COMPACT_ATOMS: atom_id res chain seq x y z
N MET A 1 9.07 -5.82 -3.74
CA MET A 1 7.96 -6.29 -2.88
C MET A 1 7.11 -7.29 -3.66
N THR A 2 6.76 -8.40 -3.05
CA THR A 2 6.03 -9.47 -3.71
C THR A 2 4.56 -9.41 -3.32
N ALA A 3 3.65 -9.61 -4.29
CA ALA A 3 2.22 -9.62 -4.01
C ALA A 3 1.87 -10.80 -3.10
N PRO A 4 1.14 -10.57 -1.99
CA PRO A 4 0.74 -11.65 -1.10
C PRO A 4 -0.36 -12.51 -1.73
N ASP A 5 -0.50 -13.73 -1.19
CA ASP A 5 -1.46 -14.71 -1.73
C ASP A 5 -2.90 -14.21 -1.68
N TRP A 6 -3.28 -13.49 -0.63
CA TRP A 6 -4.65 -12.96 -0.53
C TRP A 6 -4.97 -11.96 -1.64
N LEU A 7 -3.95 -11.29 -2.17
CA LEU A 7 -4.11 -10.34 -3.27
C LEU A 7 -4.13 -11.07 -4.61
N THR A 8 -3.19 -12.00 -4.85
CA THR A 8 -3.15 -12.75 -6.10
C THR A 8 -4.37 -13.64 -6.28
N ALA A 9 -4.94 -14.15 -5.19
CA ALA A 9 -6.17 -14.92 -5.24
C ALA A 9 -7.36 -14.11 -5.78
N ARG A 10 -7.26 -12.78 -5.74
CA ARG A 10 -8.29 -11.86 -6.27
C ARG A 10 -7.90 -11.26 -7.61
N ASN A 11 -6.94 -11.88 -8.29
CA ASN A 11 -6.37 -11.37 -9.53
C ASN A 11 -5.75 -9.98 -9.36
N GLY A 12 -5.17 -9.75 -8.19
CA GLY A 12 -4.48 -8.52 -7.86
C GLY A 12 -2.98 -8.63 -8.01
N GLY A 13 -2.32 -7.50 -7.98
CA GLY A 13 -0.87 -7.45 -8.09
C GLY A 13 -0.30 -6.16 -7.53
N LEU A 14 1.02 -6.06 -7.53
CA LEU A 14 1.76 -4.89 -7.11
C LEU A 14 2.61 -4.39 -8.27
N VAL A 15 2.57 -3.09 -8.51
CA VAL A 15 3.40 -2.44 -9.54
C VAL A 15 4.18 -1.32 -8.86
N ASN A 16 5.49 -1.26 -9.12
CA ASN A 16 6.31 -0.18 -8.60
C ASN A 16 5.87 1.15 -9.23
N GLY A 17 5.73 2.17 -8.37
CA GLY A 17 5.39 3.51 -8.82
C GLY A 17 6.62 4.24 -9.38
N LEU A 18 6.49 5.56 -9.49
CA LEU A 18 7.55 6.41 -10.06
C LEU A 18 8.79 6.51 -9.17
N SER A 19 8.70 6.11 -7.90
CA SER A 19 9.82 6.11 -6.98
C SER A 19 9.78 4.87 -6.10
N GLU A 20 10.89 4.59 -5.41
CA GLU A 20 11.02 3.43 -4.52
C GLU A 20 10.05 3.45 -3.35
N LYS A 21 9.48 4.60 -3.03
CA LYS A 21 8.55 4.76 -1.91
C LYS A 21 7.09 4.63 -2.31
N THR A 22 6.80 4.36 -3.56
CA THR A 22 5.43 4.28 -4.08
C THR A 22 5.18 2.91 -4.70
N VAL A 23 4.08 2.28 -4.31
CA VAL A 23 3.62 1.01 -4.88
C VAL A 23 2.15 1.16 -5.25
N LEU A 24 1.78 0.68 -6.43
CA LEU A 24 0.37 0.63 -6.85
C LEU A 24 -0.16 -0.78 -6.64
N VAL A 25 -1.34 -0.88 -6.05
CA VAL A 25 -2.05 -2.14 -5.87
C VAL A 25 -3.09 -2.24 -6.97
N THR A 26 -3.02 -3.31 -7.77
CA THR A 26 -3.89 -3.48 -8.93
C THR A 26 -4.90 -4.61 -8.70
N LEU A 27 -6.05 -4.50 -9.37
CA LEU A 27 -7.01 -5.60 -9.54
C LEU A 27 -7.29 -5.71 -11.03
N ASN A 28 -7.19 -6.92 -11.56
CA ASN A 28 -7.37 -7.18 -12.99
C ASN A 28 -6.49 -6.29 -13.87
N GLY A 29 -5.29 -5.97 -13.38
CA GLY A 29 -4.35 -5.11 -14.10
C GLY A 29 -4.61 -3.61 -13.97
N HIS A 30 -5.65 -3.20 -13.26
CA HIS A 30 -5.98 -1.78 -13.09
C HIS A 30 -5.59 -1.28 -11.71
N PRO A 31 -4.84 -0.16 -11.60
CA PRO A 31 -4.50 0.41 -10.30
C PRO A 31 -5.76 0.84 -9.55
N GLN A 32 -5.90 0.34 -8.32
CA GLN A 32 -7.03 0.67 -7.44
C GLN A 32 -6.59 1.45 -6.22
N TRP A 33 -5.39 1.18 -5.71
CA TRP A 33 -4.86 1.84 -4.52
C TRP A 33 -3.40 2.18 -4.73
N ARG A 34 -2.98 3.23 -4.03
CA ARG A 34 -1.59 3.69 -4.04
C ARG A 34 -1.06 3.70 -2.62
N LEU A 35 0.12 3.12 -2.43
CA LEU A 35 0.83 3.11 -1.15
C LEU A 35 2.05 4.02 -1.28
N ASP A 36 2.17 5.00 -0.39
CA ASP A 36 3.33 5.89 -0.33
C ASP A 36 3.98 5.80 1.05
N ALA A 37 5.25 5.40 1.10
CA ALA A 37 6.03 5.43 2.33
C ALA A 37 6.55 6.85 2.55
N LEU A 38 6.16 7.46 3.66
CA LEU A 38 6.49 8.86 3.98
C LEU A 38 7.32 8.92 5.26
N PRO A 39 8.35 9.78 5.32
CA PRO A 39 9.11 9.95 6.56
C PRO A 39 8.24 10.60 7.63
N ALA A 40 8.37 10.13 8.88
CA ALA A 40 7.60 10.63 10.01
C ALA A 40 8.42 10.46 11.30
N LYS A 41 8.91 11.55 11.86
CA LYS A 41 9.58 11.56 13.18
C LYS A 41 10.71 10.53 13.30
N GLY A 42 11.56 10.43 12.28
CA GLY A 42 12.66 9.47 12.25
C GLY A 42 12.26 8.04 11.87
N GLN A 43 11.01 7.81 11.62
CA GLN A 43 10.47 6.54 11.11
C GLN A 43 9.75 6.77 9.79
N PHE A 44 8.92 5.82 9.40
CA PHE A 44 8.12 5.94 8.18
C PHE A 44 6.67 5.59 8.47
N THR A 45 5.77 6.23 7.75
CA THR A 45 4.35 5.86 7.74
C THR A 45 3.96 5.55 6.31
N CYS A 46 2.84 4.84 6.12
CA CYS A 46 2.35 4.55 4.79
C CYS A 46 1.02 5.26 4.55
N ALA A 47 0.99 6.11 3.54
CA ALA A 47 -0.27 6.66 3.06
C ALA A 47 -0.90 5.64 2.12
N VAL A 48 -2.15 5.28 2.37
CA VAL A 48 -2.93 4.35 1.54
C VAL A 48 -4.08 5.14 0.95
N LEU A 49 -4.09 5.25 -0.38
CA LEU A 49 -5.07 6.09 -1.08
C LEU A 49 -5.81 5.29 -2.15
N GLN A 50 -7.10 5.58 -2.32
CA GLN A 50 -7.83 5.10 -3.49
C GLN A 50 -7.45 5.95 -4.69
N THR A 51 -7.15 5.31 -5.82
CA THR A 51 -6.68 6.03 -7.01
C THR A 51 -7.76 6.85 -7.68
N ASN A 52 -9.03 6.47 -7.53
CA ASN A 52 -10.13 7.14 -8.23
C ASN A 52 -10.61 8.43 -7.54
N ASN A 53 -10.44 8.54 -6.22
CA ASN A 53 -10.96 9.71 -5.48
C ASN A 53 -10.01 10.26 -4.43
N GLY A 54 -8.83 9.67 -4.25
CA GLY A 54 -7.83 10.13 -3.28
C GLY A 54 -8.19 9.90 -1.83
N THR A 55 -9.20 9.08 -1.54
CA THR A 55 -9.61 8.80 -0.16
C THR A 55 -8.50 8.06 0.59
N ARG A 56 -8.17 8.54 1.80
CA ARG A 56 -7.15 7.92 2.66
C ARG A 56 -7.76 6.76 3.43
N LEU A 57 -7.07 5.63 3.41
CA LEU A 57 -7.51 4.39 4.09
C LEU A 57 -6.51 3.91 5.13
N ASP A 58 -5.40 4.63 5.32
CA ASP A 58 -4.33 4.20 6.22
C ASP A 58 -4.70 4.44 7.68
N ALA A 59 -4.04 3.67 8.57
CA ALA A 59 -4.27 3.75 10.02
C ALA A 59 -3.32 4.72 10.73
N GLY A 60 -2.34 5.30 10.01
CA GLY A 60 -1.39 6.24 10.59
C GLY A 60 -0.31 5.60 11.44
N LYS A 61 -0.06 4.30 11.31
CA LYS A 61 0.99 3.61 12.05
C LYS A 61 2.37 4.02 11.55
N GLU A 62 3.36 3.93 12.43
CA GLU A 62 4.76 4.21 12.11
C GLU A 62 5.55 2.92 12.03
N TYR A 63 6.53 2.90 11.14
CA TYR A 63 7.34 1.71 10.84
C TYR A 63 8.82 2.11 10.79
N PRO A 64 9.75 1.20 11.14
CA PRO A 64 11.17 1.55 11.22
C PRO A 64 11.85 1.73 9.86
N THR A 65 11.31 1.14 8.79
CA THR A 65 11.90 1.25 7.46
C THR A 65 10.82 1.52 6.42
N ARG A 66 11.27 1.95 5.23
CA ARG A 66 10.39 2.19 4.10
C ARG A 66 9.68 0.91 3.66
N GLU A 67 10.45 -0.19 3.60
CA GLU A 67 9.91 -1.50 3.22
C GLU A 67 8.88 -1.98 4.22
N ALA A 68 9.13 -1.79 5.51
CA ALA A 68 8.18 -2.15 6.55
C ALA A 68 6.91 -1.29 6.46
N ALA A 69 7.05 -0.01 6.11
CA ALA A 69 5.89 0.87 5.94
C ALA A 69 5.01 0.43 4.77
N LEU A 70 5.62 0.06 3.64
CA LEU A 70 4.87 -0.42 2.48
C LEU A 70 4.16 -1.75 2.78
N ALA A 71 4.86 -2.68 3.42
CA ALA A 71 4.26 -3.95 3.81
C ALA A 71 3.13 -3.76 4.83
N GLY A 72 3.36 -2.87 5.81
CA GLY A 72 2.35 -2.53 6.81
C GLY A 72 1.14 -1.82 6.22
N GLY A 73 1.38 -0.91 5.28
CA GLY A 73 0.29 -0.23 4.56
C GLY A 73 -0.57 -1.20 3.78
N LEU A 74 0.03 -2.21 3.17
CA LEU A 74 -0.71 -3.25 2.46
C LEU A 74 -1.60 -4.04 3.42
N GLU A 75 -1.10 -4.35 4.63
CA GLU A 75 -1.91 -5.01 5.66
C GLU A 75 -3.02 -4.10 6.19
N GLU A 76 -2.76 -2.80 6.32
CA GLU A 76 -3.80 -1.82 6.71
C GLU A 76 -4.90 -1.78 5.64
N LEU A 77 -4.53 -1.82 4.37
CA LEU A 77 -5.50 -1.87 3.26
C LEU A 77 -6.32 -3.14 3.35
N ARG A 78 -5.67 -4.28 3.57
CA ARG A 78 -6.36 -5.57 3.70
C ARG A 78 -7.41 -5.52 4.80
N ALA A 79 -7.05 -4.97 5.95
CA ALA A 79 -7.96 -4.85 7.09
C ALA A 79 -9.16 -3.97 6.75
N LYS A 80 -8.94 -2.86 6.05
CA LYS A 80 -10.02 -1.96 5.63
C LYS A 80 -10.97 -2.61 4.63
N LEU A 81 -10.43 -3.46 3.74
CA LEU A 81 -11.24 -4.15 2.73
C LEU A 81 -11.92 -5.40 3.28
N GLY A 82 -11.49 -5.88 4.44
CA GLY A 82 -12.02 -7.10 5.03
C GLY A 82 -11.53 -8.36 4.31
N TRP A 83 -10.37 -8.27 3.71
CA TRP A 83 -9.76 -9.40 2.98
C TRP A 83 -8.70 -10.09 3.86
#